data_0a2532014c3d21a54738a2d4510b69a5
#
_entry.id   0a2532014c3d21a54738a2d4510b69a5
#
_cell.length_a   1.000
_cell.length_b   1.000
_cell.length_c   1.000
_cell.angle_alpha   90.00
_cell.angle_beta   90.00
_cell.angle_gamma   90.00
#
_symmetry.space_group_name_H-M   'P 1'
#
loop_
_entity.id
_entity.type
_entity.pdbx_description
1 polymer ?
#
loop_
_entity_poly.entity_id
_entity_poly.type
_entity_poly.pdbx_seq_one_letter_code
_entity_poly.pdbx_strand_id
1 'polypeptide(L)'
;MLVHGDPEQATELLEESLALFRDIGDNSNVAIGLMYSALAALTRGDHERVQTLGEESLKLLQKAEDRQHIADYLEIMAGGAGAQGQAHRAARLWGAAQTLRKEIGVPLQPEDRELLDPFLAAARSSLGEVAWQARLAEGRAMMPEQAIEYALFAEEPVASLPVAHSSGGGSTALTPREEEVAALVARGLTNRQIASELSISEHTAANHIAKILRKLALSSRSQITAWVAERRTPS
;
A
#
# COMPACT_ATOMS: atom_id res chain seq x y z
N MET A 1 3.02 -1.88 25.69
CA MET A 1 4.06 -0.82 25.70
C MET A 1 3.70 0.35 24.79
N LEU A 2 3.32 0.14 23.54
CA LEU A 2 2.95 1.23 22.60
C LEU A 2 1.68 2.01 23.02
N VAL A 3 0.78 1.43 23.77
CA VAL A 3 -0.50 2.06 24.18
C VAL A 3 -0.36 2.94 25.44
N HIS A 4 0.61 2.66 26.31
CA HIS A 4 0.72 3.32 27.63
C HIS A 4 2.15 3.75 27.99
N GLY A 5 3.13 3.65 27.06
CA GLY A 5 4.53 3.95 27.27
C GLY A 5 5.02 5.19 26.53
N ASP A 6 6.30 5.48 26.66
CA ASP A 6 6.99 6.52 25.92
C ASP A 6 7.23 6.05 24.46
N PRO A 7 6.65 6.71 23.43
CA PRO A 7 6.82 6.30 22.03
C PRO A 7 8.25 6.41 21.52
N GLU A 8 9.06 7.32 22.08
CA GLU A 8 10.47 7.48 21.69
C GLU A 8 11.29 6.31 22.22
N GLN A 9 11.14 5.97 23.50
CA GLN A 9 11.79 4.81 24.11
C GLN A 9 11.38 3.49 23.44
N ALA A 10 10.09 3.35 23.08
CA ALA A 10 9.61 2.18 22.34
C ALA A 10 10.29 2.04 20.97
N THR A 11 10.52 3.16 20.29
CA THR A 11 11.20 3.16 18.98
C THR A 11 12.66 2.76 19.11
N GLU A 12 13.40 3.31 20.08
CA GLU A 12 14.80 2.94 20.33
C GLU A 12 14.97 1.45 20.64
N LEU A 13 14.10 0.90 21.51
CA LEU A 13 14.12 -0.53 21.84
C LEU A 13 13.80 -1.43 20.63
N LEU A 14 12.88 -1.00 19.77
CA LEU A 14 12.57 -1.72 18.53
C LEU A 14 13.73 -1.69 17.55
N GLU A 15 14.43 -0.57 17.39
CA GLU A 15 15.59 -0.45 16.51
C GLU A 15 16.77 -1.30 17.03
N GLU A 16 17.03 -1.30 18.33
CA GLU A 16 18.03 -2.18 18.95
C GLU A 16 17.70 -3.67 18.76
N SER A 17 16.45 -4.05 19.01
CA SER A 17 15.98 -5.43 18.83
C SER A 17 16.10 -5.87 17.37
N LEU A 18 15.74 -5.00 16.40
CA LEU A 18 15.88 -5.28 14.98
C LEU A 18 17.33 -5.50 14.57
N ALA A 19 18.27 -4.70 15.10
CA ALA A 19 19.70 -4.89 14.85
C ALA A 19 20.18 -6.26 15.33
N LEU A 20 19.81 -6.64 16.55
CA LEU A 20 20.16 -7.94 17.13
C LEU A 20 19.58 -9.12 16.34
N PHE A 21 18.29 -9.05 15.94
CA PHE A 21 17.67 -10.11 15.15
C PHE A 21 18.27 -10.24 13.75
N ARG A 22 18.65 -9.13 13.13
CA ARG A 22 19.38 -9.15 11.85
C ARG A 22 20.78 -9.79 11.99
N ASP A 23 21.49 -9.49 13.06
CA ASP A 23 22.84 -10.04 13.31
C ASP A 23 22.81 -11.57 13.47
N ILE A 24 21.78 -12.12 14.10
CA ILE A 24 21.61 -13.57 14.27
C ILE A 24 20.86 -14.24 13.12
N GLY A 25 20.40 -13.48 12.13
CA GLY A 25 19.66 -13.99 10.96
C GLY A 25 18.25 -14.46 11.24
N ASP A 26 17.63 -14.01 12.33
CA ASP A 26 16.26 -14.36 12.72
C ASP A 26 15.23 -13.52 11.94
N ASN A 27 14.97 -13.92 10.71
CA ASN A 27 14.06 -13.22 9.80
C ASN A 27 12.62 -13.13 10.33
N SER A 28 12.16 -14.09 11.13
CA SER A 28 10.81 -14.07 11.71
C SER A 28 10.68 -12.93 12.71
N ASN A 29 11.61 -12.82 13.65
CA ASN A 29 11.62 -11.71 14.61
C ASN A 29 11.97 -10.36 13.96
N VAL A 30 12.76 -10.34 12.89
CA VAL A 30 12.93 -9.11 12.07
C VAL A 30 11.59 -8.66 11.49
N ALA A 31 10.81 -9.56 10.90
CA ALA A 31 9.50 -9.21 10.32
C ALA A 31 8.53 -8.65 11.36
N ILE A 32 8.47 -9.29 12.55
CA ILE A 32 7.65 -8.84 13.68
C ILE A 32 8.12 -7.48 14.20
N GLY A 33 9.41 -7.28 14.36
CA GLY A 33 9.99 -6.01 14.79
C GLY A 33 9.69 -4.86 13.81
N LEU A 34 9.78 -5.12 12.50
CA LEU A 34 9.39 -4.17 11.46
C LEU A 34 7.90 -3.82 11.54
N MET A 35 7.04 -4.81 11.79
CA MET A 35 5.61 -4.61 11.97
C MET A 35 5.30 -3.68 13.15
N TYR A 36 5.90 -3.92 14.32
CA TYR A 36 5.72 -3.03 15.48
C TYR A 36 6.32 -1.64 15.25
N SER A 37 7.42 -1.54 14.51
CA SER A 37 8.00 -0.26 14.12
C SER A 37 7.06 0.51 13.16
N ALA A 38 6.36 -0.19 12.27
CA ALA A 38 5.33 0.41 11.41
C ALA A 38 4.12 0.90 12.23
N LEU A 39 3.69 0.13 13.23
CA LEU A 39 2.62 0.54 14.14
C LEU A 39 3.02 1.79 14.94
N ALA A 40 4.25 1.86 15.44
CA ALA A 40 4.79 3.03 16.11
C ALA A 40 4.89 4.24 15.16
N ALA A 41 5.25 4.04 13.90
CA ALA A 41 5.25 5.08 12.87
C ALA A 41 3.82 5.59 12.59
N LEU A 42 2.84 4.69 12.53
CA LEU A 42 1.43 5.04 12.34
C LEU A 42 0.92 5.98 13.43
N THR A 43 1.20 5.67 14.69
CA THR A 43 0.77 6.51 15.83
C THR A 43 1.40 7.90 15.82
N ARG A 44 2.55 8.08 15.17
CA ARG A 44 3.23 9.36 14.97
C ARG A 44 2.85 10.07 13.68
N GLY A 45 2.02 9.44 12.84
CA GLY A 45 1.62 9.99 11.53
C GLY A 45 2.71 9.93 10.45
N ASP A 46 3.76 9.11 10.66
CA ASP A 46 4.82 8.89 9.67
C ASP A 46 4.42 7.81 8.67
N HIS A 47 3.57 8.19 7.73
CA HIS A 47 2.96 7.27 6.76
C HIS A 47 3.97 6.70 5.75
N GLU A 48 5.03 7.43 5.43
CA GLU A 48 6.09 6.95 4.53
C GLU A 48 6.85 5.80 5.19
N ARG A 49 7.16 5.94 6.47
CA ARG A 49 7.82 4.89 7.26
C ARG A 49 6.92 3.67 7.44
N VAL A 50 5.61 3.84 7.63
CA VAL A 50 4.64 2.72 7.65
C VAL A 50 4.73 1.90 6.36
N GLN A 51 4.74 2.56 5.21
CA GLN A 51 4.81 1.88 3.91
C GLN A 51 6.16 1.14 3.73
N THR A 52 7.27 1.81 4.03
CA THR A 52 8.63 1.26 3.84
C THR A 52 8.88 0.04 4.72
N LEU A 53 8.57 0.14 6.02
CA LEU A 53 8.71 -0.96 6.97
C LEU A 53 7.81 -2.13 6.60
N GLY A 54 6.64 -1.83 6.07
CA GLY A 54 5.69 -2.82 5.64
C GLY A 54 6.11 -3.65 4.47
N GLU A 55 6.70 -3.04 3.48
CA GLU A 55 7.20 -3.78 2.33
C GLU A 55 8.25 -4.83 2.72
N GLU A 56 9.15 -4.49 3.64
CA GLU A 56 10.16 -5.41 4.14
C GLU A 56 9.52 -6.51 4.99
N SER A 57 8.65 -6.13 5.94
CA SER A 57 7.96 -7.06 6.84
C SER A 57 7.11 -8.08 6.06
N LEU A 58 6.21 -7.63 5.18
CA LEU A 58 5.33 -8.53 4.42
C LEU A 58 6.10 -9.53 3.55
N LYS A 59 7.22 -9.12 2.94
CA LYS A 59 8.07 -10.03 2.16
C LYS A 59 8.64 -11.15 3.02
N LEU A 60 9.07 -10.84 4.24
CA LEU A 60 9.60 -11.83 5.19
C LEU A 60 8.48 -12.73 5.72
N LEU A 61 7.33 -12.17 6.10
CA LEU A 61 6.16 -12.91 6.58
C LEU A 61 5.59 -13.86 5.51
N GLN A 62 5.54 -13.40 4.26
CA GLN A 62 5.10 -14.23 3.14
C GLN A 62 6.04 -15.41 2.92
N LYS A 63 7.37 -15.20 2.99
CA LYS A 63 8.36 -16.27 2.87
C LYS A 63 8.28 -17.27 4.02
N ALA A 64 7.91 -16.81 5.23
CA ALA A 64 7.71 -17.64 6.41
C ALA A 64 6.34 -18.31 6.46
N GLU A 65 5.42 -17.99 5.54
CA GLU A 65 4.01 -18.41 5.55
C GLU A 65 3.28 -18.03 6.86
N ASP A 66 3.72 -16.95 7.50
CA ASP A 66 3.19 -16.50 8.80
C ASP A 66 1.89 -15.71 8.61
N ARG A 67 0.80 -16.47 8.50
CA ARG A 67 -0.54 -15.93 8.25
C ARG A 67 -1.07 -15.04 9.38
N GLN A 68 -0.63 -15.28 10.62
CA GLN A 68 -1.05 -14.47 11.76
C GLN A 68 -0.49 -13.05 11.63
N HIS A 69 0.83 -12.91 11.51
CA HIS A 69 1.45 -11.60 11.41
C HIS A 69 1.18 -10.90 10.06
N ILE A 70 0.85 -11.66 9.00
CA ILE A 70 0.30 -11.07 7.77
C ILE A 70 -1.05 -10.38 8.07
N ALA A 71 -1.95 -11.02 8.85
CA ALA A 71 -3.22 -10.39 9.23
C ALA A 71 -2.99 -9.13 10.08
N ASP A 72 -2.10 -9.19 11.09
CA ASP A 72 -1.71 -8.05 11.92
C ASP A 72 -1.24 -6.88 11.06
N TYR A 73 -0.40 -7.18 10.08
CA TYR A 73 0.15 -6.15 9.20
C TYR A 73 -0.90 -5.54 8.25
N LEU A 74 -1.80 -6.34 7.69
CA LEU A 74 -2.91 -5.83 6.88
C LEU A 74 -3.80 -4.87 7.67
N GLU A 75 -3.98 -5.12 8.98
CA GLU A 75 -4.72 -4.24 9.90
C GLU A 75 -4.00 -2.91 10.12
N ILE A 76 -2.68 -2.93 10.32
CA ILE A 76 -1.85 -1.72 10.43
C ILE A 76 -1.93 -0.90 9.15
N MET A 77 -1.83 -1.55 7.98
CA MET A 77 -1.96 -0.89 6.69
C MET A 77 -3.37 -0.31 6.46
N ALA A 78 -4.42 -0.98 6.96
CA ALA A 78 -5.77 -0.43 6.94
C ALA A 78 -5.88 0.84 7.80
N GLY A 79 -5.30 0.84 8.99
CA GLY A 79 -5.19 2.02 9.84
C GLY A 79 -4.42 3.16 9.16
N GLY A 80 -3.27 2.86 8.55
CA GLY A 80 -2.46 3.81 7.79
C GLY A 80 -3.20 4.43 6.60
N ALA A 81 -3.93 3.62 5.85
CA ALA A 81 -4.81 4.08 4.77
C ALA A 81 -5.94 4.98 5.31
N GLY A 82 -6.52 4.62 6.45
CA GLY A 82 -7.55 5.42 7.13
C GLY A 82 -7.02 6.79 7.55
N ALA A 83 -5.85 6.83 8.15
CA ALA A 83 -5.18 8.07 8.56
C ALA A 83 -4.87 9.01 7.38
N GLN A 84 -4.61 8.44 6.20
CA GLN A 84 -4.37 9.19 4.96
C GLN A 84 -5.65 9.56 4.19
N GLY A 85 -6.84 9.28 4.74
CA GLY A 85 -8.11 9.53 4.05
C GLY A 85 -8.41 8.57 2.89
N GLN A 86 -7.65 7.49 2.74
CA GLN A 86 -7.83 6.47 1.71
C GLN A 86 -8.90 5.45 2.15
N ALA A 87 -10.13 5.91 2.39
CA ALA A 87 -11.17 5.14 3.06
C ALA A 87 -11.56 3.84 2.33
N HIS A 88 -11.52 3.85 0.99
CA HIS A 88 -11.78 2.65 0.19
C HIS A 88 -10.70 1.58 0.42
N ARG A 89 -9.44 2.01 0.46
CA ARG A 89 -8.29 1.13 0.72
C ARG A 89 -8.34 0.57 2.14
N ALA A 90 -8.59 1.44 3.13
CA ALA A 90 -8.75 1.03 4.51
C ALA A 90 -9.80 -0.07 4.67
N ALA A 91 -10.98 0.09 4.06
CA ALA A 91 -12.05 -0.90 4.13
C ALA A 91 -11.66 -2.25 3.49
N ARG A 92 -10.99 -2.23 2.32
CA ARG A 92 -10.56 -3.48 1.66
C ARG A 92 -9.50 -4.22 2.46
N LEU A 93 -8.46 -3.52 2.92
CA LEU A 93 -7.39 -4.12 3.74
C LEU A 93 -7.95 -4.70 5.04
N TRP A 94 -8.84 -3.96 5.70
CA TRP A 94 -9.53 -4.43 6.90
C TRP A 94 -10.39 -5.66 6.65
N GLY A 95 -11.10 -5.72 5.52
CA GLY A 95 -11.89 -6.88 5.10
C GLY A 95 -11.02 -8.12 4.86
N ALA A 96 -9.89 -7.96 4.18
CA ALA A 96 -8.93 -9.04 3.92
C ALA A 96 -8.34 -9.59 5.23
N ALA A 97 -7.92 -8.71 6.13
CA ALA A 97 -7.41 -9.09 7.45
C ALA A 97 -8.45 -9.88 8.27
N GLN A 98 -9.71 -9.43 8.28
CA GLN A 98 -10.80 -10.15 8.96
C GLN A 98 -11.02 -11.57 8.44
N THR A 99 -10.92 -11.77 7.11
CA THR A 99 -11.04 -13.11 6.53
C THR A 99 -9.87 -13.98 6.96
N LEU A 100 -8.65 -13.47 6.88
CA LEU A 100 -7.46 -14.21 7.29
C LEU A 100 -7.50 -14.59 8.77
N ARG A 101 -7.90 -13.67 9.65
CA ARG A 101 -8.14 -13.92 11.08
C ARG A 101 -9.13 -15.06 11.31
N LYS A 102 -10.24 -15.03 10.59
CA LYS A 102 -11.27 -16.06 10.68
C LYS A 102 -10.74 -17.44 10.25
N GLU A 103 -9.95 -17.48 9.19
CA GLU A 103 -9.37 -18.74 8.67
C GLU A 103 -8.36 -19.34 9.65
N ILE A 104 -7.51 -18.53 10.28
CA ILE A 104 -6.52 -19.00 11.25
C ILE A 104 -7.09 -19.22 12.66
N GLY A 105 -8.31 -18.73 12.93
CA GLY A 105 -8.94 -18.85 14.25
C GLY A 105 -8.33 -17.97 15.35
N VAL A 106 -7.55 -16.94 14.99
CA VAL A 106 -6.88 -16.04 15.93
C VAL A 106 -7.51 -14.64 15.84
N PRO A 107 -8.30 -14.22 16.83
CA PRO A 107 -8.93 -12.90 16.84
C PRO A 107 -7.89 -11.79 17.02
N LEU A 108 -8.21 -10.59 16.53
CA LEU A 108 -7.44 -9.38 16.82
C LEU A 108 -7.47 -9.09 18.33
N GLN A 109 -6.32 -8.78 18.90
CA GLN A 109 -6.22 -8.45 20.31
C GLN A 109 -6.94 -7.12 20.62
N PRO A 110 -7.61 -6.99 21.78
CA PRO A 110 -8.33 -5.78 22.13
C PRO A 110 -7.47 -4.51 22.10
N GLU A 111 -6.23 -4.61 22.56
CA GLU A 111 -5.28 -3.52 22.64
C GLU A 111 -4.90 -2.98 21.25
N ASP A 112 -4.67 -3.87 20.29
CA ASP A 112 -4.36 -3.49 18.88
C ASP A 112 -5.58 -2.88 18.22
N ARG A 113 -6.76 -3.40 18.54
CA ARG A 113 -8.03 -2.85 18.05
C ARG A 113 -8.25 -1.42 18.53
N GLU A 114 -8.06 -1.14 19.84
CA GLU A 114 -8.19 0.21 20.40
C GLU A 114 -7.28 1.22 19.71
N LEU A 115 -6.11 0.79 19.27
CA LEU A 115 -5.13 1.62 18.54
C LEU A 115 -5.57 1.95 17.11
N LEU A 116 -6.20 1.01 16.43
CA LEU A 116 -6.61 1.15 15.03
C LEU A 116 -8.00 1.75 14.85
N ASP A 117 -8.89 1.56 15.82
CA ASP A 117 -10.30 2.00 15.75
C ASP A 117 -10.47 3.49 15.38
N PRO A 118 -9.68 4.46 15.91
CA PRO A 118 -9.83 5.87 15.54
C PRO A 118 -9.64 6.12 14.04
N PHE A 119 -8.64 5.49 13.43
CA PHE A 119 -8.34 5.64 12.01
C PHE A 119 -9.41 4.99 11.12
N LEU A 120 -9.87 3.81 11.53
CA LEU A 120 -10.91 3.07 10.81
C LEU A 120 -12.28 3.75 10.95
N ALA A 121 -12.60 4.29 12.13
CA ALA A 121 -13.84 5.04 12.35
C ALA A 121 -13.90 6.32 11.49
N ALA A 122 -12.79 7.06 11.39
CA ALA A 122 -12.70 8.22 10.52
C ALA A 122 -12.89 7.85 9.05
N ALA A 123 -12.23 6.79 8.57
CA ALA A 123 -12.38 6.28 7.21
C ALA A 123 -13.82 5.82 6.92
N ARG A 124 -14.44 5.07 7.85
CA ARG A 124 -15.83 4.61 7.74
C ARG A 124 -16.81 5.77 7.70
N SER A 125 -16.61 6.79 8.55
CA SER A 125 -17.45 7.98 8.58
C SER A 125 -17.37 8.78 7.28
N SER A 126 -16.19 8.93 6.70
CA SER A 126 -15.96 9.66 5.45
C SER A 126 -16.55 8.94 4.23
N LEU A 127 -16.52 7.61 4.20
CA LEU A 127 -17.00 6.80 3.09
C LEU A 127 -18.53 6.58 3.15
N GLY A 128 -19.09 6.59 4.34
CA GLY A 128 -20.47 6.20 4.62
C GLY A 128 -20.65 4.68 4.69
N GLU A 129 -21.63 4.25 5.47
CA GLU A 129 -21.81 2.84 5.84
C GLU A 129 -21.97 1.89 4.65
N VAL A 130 -22.82 2.26 3.69
CA VAL A 130 -23.12 1.41 2.52
C VAL A 130 -21.85 1.16 1.68
N ALA A 131 -21.11 2.23 1.38
CA ALA A 131 -19.88 2.12 0.61
C ALA A 131 -18.78 1.41 1.41
N TRP A 132 -18.68 1.66 2.73
CA TRP A 132 -17.75 0.94 3.61
C TRP A 132 -17.99 -0.56 3.58
N GLN A 133 -19.25 -1.02 3.75
CA GLN A 133 -19.57 -2.44 3.73
C GLN A 133 -19.30 -3.08 2.35
N ALA A 134 -19.56 -2.37 1.26
CA ALA A 134 -19.25 -2.85 -0.08
C ALA A 134 -17.72 -3.08 -0.26
N ARG A 135 -16.90 -2.13 0.15
CA ARG A 135 -15.43 -2.26 0.06
C ARG A 135 -14.87 -3.32 1.02
N LEU A 136 -15.45 -3.42 2.19
CA LEU A 136 -15.14 -4.49 3.14
C LEU A 136 -15.41 -5.87 2.55
N ALA A 137 -16.53 -6.04 1.86
CA ALA A 137 -16.88 -7.30 1.19
C ALA A 137 -15.90 -7.63 0.05
N GLU A 138 -15.47 -6.62 -0.72
CA GLU A 138 -14.42 -6.79 -1.74
C GLU A 138 -13.10 -7.30 -1.11
N GLY A 139 -12.68 -6.69 0.01
CA GLY A 139 -11.51 -7.14 0.75
C GLY A 139 -11.64 -8.57 1.28
N ARG A 140 -12.79 -8.92 1.82
CA ARG A 140 -13.08 -10.29 2.31
C ARG A 140 -13.05 -11.36 1.22
N ALA A 141 -13.22 -10.98 -0.03
CA ALA A 141 -13.17 -11.88 -1.18
C ALA A 141 -11.76 -12.07 -1.74
N MET A 142 -10.77 -11.31 -1.26
CA MET A 142 -9.38 -11.43 -1.69
C MET A 142 -8.75 -12.71 -1.16
N MET A 143 -7.98 -13.39 -2.00
CA MET A 143 -7.05 -14.40 -1.54
C MET A 143 -5.90 -13.76 -0.76
N PRO A 144 -5.24 -14.45 0.18
CA PRO A 144 -4.15 -13.87 0.98
C PRO A 144 -3.05 -13.21 0.14
N GLU A 145 -2.64 -13.84 -0.96
CA GLU A 145 -1.63 -13.32 -1.88
C GLU A 145 -2.08 -12.01 -2.55
N GLN A 146 -3.36 -11.94 -2.93
CA GLN A 146 -3.96 -10.72 -3.51
C GLN A 146 -4.03 -9.59 -2.48
N ALA A 147 -4.33 -9.92 -1.22
CA ALA A 147 -4.37 -8.94 -0.14
C ALA A 147 -2.98 -8.37 0.15
N ILE A 148 -1.93 -9.21 0.15
CA ILE A 148 -0.53 -8.80 0.30
C ILE A 148 -0.12 -7.91 -0.87
N GLU A 149 -0.40 -8.33 -2.11
CA GLU A 149 -0.12 -7.53 -3.30
C GLU A 149 -0.85 -6.19 -3.24
N TYR A 150 -2.12 -6.19 -2.86
CA TYR A 150 -2.90 -4.97 -2.69
C TYR A 150 -2.33 -4.06 -1.60
N ALA A 151 -1.87 -4.61 -0.47
CA ALA A 151 -1.25 -3.85 0.60
C ALA A 151 0.07 -3.18 0.15
N LEU A 152 0.87 -3.91 -0.63
CA LEU A 152 2.17 -3.41 -1.12
C LEU A 152 2.01 -2.38 -2.25
N PHE A 153 1.00 -2.52 -3.11
CA PHE A 153 1.01 -1.91 -4.44
C PHE A 153 -0.15 -0.99 -4.78
N ALA A 154 -1.19 -0.96 -3.95
CA ALA A 154 -2.34 -0.12 -4.23
C ALA A 154 -2.18 1.30 -3.70
N GLU A 155 -1.62 2.21 -4.50
CA GLU A 155 -2.12 3.57 -4.50
C GLU A 155 -3.50 3.55 -5.17
N GLU A 156 -4.58 3.61 -4.39
CA GLU A 156 -5.88 3.96 -4.97
C GLU A 156 -5.78 5.36 -5.56
N PRO A 157 -6.18 5.56 -6.81
CA PRO A 157 -6.49 6.92 -7.25
C PRO A 157 -7.51 7.44 -6.26
N VAL A 158 -7.27 8.61 -5.67
CA VAL A 158 -8.25 9.32 -4.88
C VAL A 158 -9.54 9.28 -5.69
N ALA A 159 -10.49 8.43 -5.26
CA ALA A 159 -11.77 8.34 -5.93
C ALA A 159 -12.42 9.69 -5.67
N SER A 160 -12.40 10.54 -6.67
CA SER A 160 -13.22 11.73 -6.72
C SER A 160 -14.62 11.28 -6.30
N LEU A 161 -15.12 11.86 -5.21
CA LEU A 161 -16.52 11.74 -4.82
C LEU A 161 -17.38 11.80 -6.09
N PRO A 162 -18.48 11.05 -6.19
CA PRO A 162 -19.44 11.26 -7.26
C PRO A 162 -20.04 12.65 -7.02
N VAL A 163 -19.41 13.66 -7.58
CA VAL A 163 -20.07 14.94 -7.79
C VAL A 163 -21.13 14.66 -8.85
N ALA A 164 -22.37 14.89 -8.46
CA ALA A 164 -23.52 14.86 -9.36
C ALA A 164 -23.14 15.46 -10.72
N HIS A 165 -23.49 14.73 -11.75
CA HIS A 165 -23.41 15.05 -13.16
C HIS A 165 -23.13 16.53 -13.50
N SER A 166 -21.89 16.82 -13.84
CA SER A 166 -21.59 17.82 -14.85
C SER A 166 -20.58 17.20 -15.82
N SER A 167 -21.03 17.04 -17.03
CA SER A 167 -20.32 16.59 -18.23
C SER A 167 -18.97 17.29 -18.38
N GLY A 168 -17.87 16.51 -18.25
CA GLY A 168 -16.54 17.02 -18.47
C GLY A 168 -15.50 15.91 -18.49
N GLY A 169 -15.09 15.48 -19.69
CA GLY A 169 -14.14 14.47 -20.07
C GLY A 169 -13.08 14.05 -19.07
N GLY A 170 -12.99 12.76 -18.81
CA GLY A 170 -11.83 12.15 -18.16
C GLY A 170 -10.59 12.55 -18.97
N SER A 171 -9.66 13.27 -18.34
CA SER A 171 -8.42 13.66 -18.99
C SER A 171 -7.62 12.39 -19.32
N THR A 172 -7.63 11.99 -20.57
CA THR A 172 -6.73 10.98 -21.15
C THR A 172 -5.29 11.49 -21.25
N ALA A 173 -5.03 12.71 -20.76
CA ALA A 173 -3.71 13.31 -20.76
C ALA A 173 -2.85 12.70 -19.63
N LEU A 174 -1.62 12.33 -19.98
CA LEU A 174 -0.62 11.94 -19.00
C LEU A 174 -0.21 13.14 -18.15
N THR A 175 0.10 12.90 -16.88
CA THR A 175 0.75 13.91 -16.05
C THR A 175 2.19 14.14 -16.52
N PRO A 176 2.85 15.26 -16.18
CA PRO A 176 4.26 15.49 -16.53
C PRO A 176 5.17 14.33 -16.14
N ARG A 177 4.96 13.74 -14.97
CA ARG A 177 5.74 12.59 -14.49
C ARG A 177 5.47 11.30 -15.28
N GLU A 178 4.24 11.07 -15.69
CA GLU A 178 3.87 9.95 -16.56
C GLU A 178 4.43 10.14 -17.97
N GLU A 179 4.51 11.36 -18.48
CA GLU A 179 5.15 11.66 -19.76
C GLU A 179 6.66 11.39 -19.73
N GLU A 180 7.36 11.75 -18.63
CA GLU A 180 8.76 11.41 -18.41
C GLU A 180 8.97 9.89 -18.43
N VAL A 181 8.16 9.14 -17.68
CA VAL A 181 8.24 7.68 -17.65
C VAL A 181 7.92 7.08 -19.02
N ALA A 182 6.89 7.56 -19.72
CA ALA A 182 6.55 7.09 -21.08
C ALA A 182 7.70 7.33 -22.06
N ALA A 183 8.38 8.48 -21.97
CA ALA A 183 9.55 8.78 -22.80
C ALA A 183 10.73 7.83 -22.52
N LEU A 184 10.97 7.47 -21.27
CA LEU A 184 12.02 6.50 -20.88
C LEU A 184 11.66 5.08 -21.34
N VAL A 185 10.37 4.69 -21.26
CA VAL A 185 9.86 3.43 -21.83
C VAL A 185 10.10 3.39 -23.35
N ALA A 186 9.82 4.48 -24.06
CA ALA A 186 10.05 4.57 -25.49
C ALA A 186 11.53 4.48 -25.88
N ARG A 187 12.44 4.88 -24.99
CA ARG A 187 13.90 4.67 -25.13
C ARG A 187 14.34 3.23 -24.86
N GLY A 188 13.42 2.34 -24.49
CA GLY A 188 13.70 0.92 -24.23
C GLY A 188 14.28 0.63 -22.84
N LEU A 189 14.27 1.58 -21.90
CA LEU A 189 14.81 1.36 -20.54
C LEU A 189 13.96 0.35 -19.77
N THR A 190 14.60 -0.50 -18.98
CA THR A 190 13.91 -1.39 -18.02
C THR A 190 13.36 -0.61 -16.83
N ASN A 191 12.48 -1.20 -16.01
CA ASN A 191 11.96 -0.56 -14.80
C ASN A 191 13.09 -0.14 -13.85
N ARG A 192 14.11 -0.99 -13.70
CA ARG A 192 15.31 -0.70 -12.89
C ARG A 192 16.08 0.51 -13.41
N GLN A 193 16.25 0.65 -14.71
CA GLN A 193 16.93 1.79 -15.31
C GLN A 193 16.10 3.08 -15.19
N ILE A 194 14.76 2.99 -15.39
CA ILE A 194 13.84 4.11 -15.18
C ILE A 194 13.88 4.56 -13.71
N ALA A 195 13.87 3.62 -12.77
CA ALA A 195 13.99 3.89 -11.36
C ALA A 195 15.27 4.65 -11.00
N SER A 196 16.40 4.21 -11.56
CA SER A 196 17.71 4.87 -11.38
C SER A 196 17.72 6.28 -11.98
N GLU A 197 17.21 6.45 -13.22
CA GLU A 197 17.19 7.73 -13.94
C GLU A 197 16.32 8.78 -13.21
N LEU A 198 15.22 8.33 -12.60
CA LEU A 198 14.24 9.21 -11.95
C LEU A 198 14.39 9.29 -10.42
N SER A 199 15.41 8.62 -9.85
CA SER A 199 15.66 8.53 -8.40
C SER A 199 14.43 8.04 -7.62
N ILE A 200 13.76 7.00 -8.13
CA ILE A 200 12.59 6.34 -7.52
C ILE A 200 12.85 4.84 -7.37
N SER A 201 11.96 4.12 -6.67
CA SER A 201 12.06 2.66 -6.62
C SER A 201 11.68 2.02 -7.95
N GLU A 202 12.23 0.83 -8.25
CA GLU A 202 11.85 0.04 -9.43
C GLU A 202 10.36 -0.23 -9.47
N HIS A 203 9.78 -0.42 -8.29
CA HIS A 203 8.36 -0.59 -8.08
C HIS A 203 7.56 0.66 -8.45
N THR A 204 7.99 1.86 -8.02
CA THR A 204 7.36 3.13 -8.40
C THR A 204 7.38 3.33 -9.91
N ALA A 205 8.47 2.93 -10.58
CA ALA A 205 8.55 2.96 -12.04
C ALA A 205 7.53 2.01 -12.68
N ALA A 206 7.37 0.78 -12.15
CA ALA A 206 6.36 -0.18 -12.63
C ALA A 206 4.94 0.36 -12.47
N ASN A 207 4.63 1.03 -11.36
CA ASN A 207 3.32 1.65 -11.11
C ASN A 207 3.00 2.77 -12.09
N HIS A 208 3.98 3.64 -12.38
CA HIS A 208 3.79 4.67 -13.41
C HIS A 208 3.47 4.05 -14.76
N ILE A 209 4.16 2.98 -15.15
CA ILE A 209 3.91 2.26 -16.42
C ILE A 209 2.49 1.67 -16.43
N ALA A 210 2.04 1.04 -15.35
CA ALA A 210 0.68 0.51 -15.24
C ALA A 210 -0.39 1.61 -15.32
N LYS A 211 -0.14 2.78 -14.69
CA LYS A 211 -1.03 3.96 -14.78
C LYS A 211 -1.10 4.50 -16.21
N ILE A 212 0.04 4.56 -16.94
CA ILE A 212 0.10 4.99 -18.33
C ILE A 212 -0.70 4.06 -19.23
N LEU A 213 -0.50 2.74 -19.10
CA LEU A 213 -1.22 1.72 -19.86
C LEU A 213 -2.74 1.89 -19.70
N ARG A 214 -3.19 2.05 -18.45
CA ARG A 214 -4.61 2.23 -18.12
C ARG A 214 -5.17 3.55 -18.69
N LYS A 215 -4.47 4.69 -18.52
CA LYS A 215 -4.93 5.99 -19.00
C LYS A 215 -5.05 6.06 -20.52
N LEU A 216 -4.13 5.38 -21.21
CA LEU A 216 -4.08 5.34 -22.67
C LEU A 216 -4.86 4.17 -23.26
N ALA A 217 -5.53 3.34 -22.43
CA ALA A 217 -6.20 2.10 -22.82
C ALA A 217 -5.29 1.14 -23.61
N LEU A 218 -4.00 1.07 -23.23
CA LEU A 218 -3.00 0.21 -23.85
C LEU A 218 -2.83 -1.08 -23.02
N SER A 219 -2.52 -2.19 -23.69
CA SER A 219 -2.39 -3.51 -23.07
C SER A 219 -0.94 -4.01 -22.92
N SER A 220 0.03 -3.29 -23.52
CA SER A 220 1.44 -3.70 -23.47
C SER A 220 2.41 -2.52 -23.45
N ARG A 221 3.59 -2.76 -22.88
CA ARG A 221 4.69 -1.80 -22.84
C ARG A 221 5.13 -1.32 -24.22
N SER A 222 5.12 -2.21 -25.22
CA SER A 222 5.46 -1.87 -26.62
C SER A 222 4.47 -0.88 -27.24
N GLN A 223 3.20 -0.91 -26.81
CA GLN A 223 2.21 0.07 -27.25
C GLN A 223 2.46 1.48 -26.69
N ILE A 224 3.07 1.60 -25.49
CA ILE A 224 3.53 2.91 -24.98
C ILE A 224 4.61 3.47 -25.91
N THR A 225 5.55 2.63 -26.35
CA THR A 225 6.62 3.03 -27.28
C THR A 225 6.05 3.53 -28.61
N ALA A 226 5.09 2.81 -29.19
CA ALA A 226 4.40 3.22 -30.43
C ALA A 226 3.65 4.55 -30.25
N TRP A 227 2.91 4.69 -29.15
CA TRP A 227 2.16 5.90 -28.84
C TRP A 227 3.06 7.14 -28.68
N VAL A 228 4.23 7.02 -28.03
CA VAL A 228 5.22 8.10 -27.92
C VAL A 228 5.82 8.45 -29.28
N ALA A 229 6.08 7.45 -30.12
CA ALA A 229 6.62 7.66 -31.46
C ALA A 229 5.65 8.44 -32.36
N GLU A 230 4.35 8.12 -32.34
CA GLU A 230 3.31 8.81 -33.07
C GLU A 230 3.18 10.30 -32.69
N ARG A 231 3.38 10.64 -31.42
CA ARG A 231 3.33 12.04 -30.92
C ARG A 231 4.58 12.86 -31.25
N ARG A 232 5.69 12.21 -31.58
CA ARG A 232 6.96 12.86 -31.93
C ARG A 232 7.09 13.17 -33.43
N THR A 233 6.20 12.68 -34.27
CA THR A 233 6.13 13.02 -35.71
C THR A 233 5.15 14.17 -35.89
N PRO A 234 5.61 15.44 -36.00
CA PRO A 234 4.74 16.54 -36.43
C PRO A 234 4.35 16.33 -37.88
N SER A 235 3.07 16.47 -38.20
CA SER A 235 2.57 16.58 -39.59
C SER A 235 3.03 17.85 -40.19
#